data_f1a208b650a91119319a16f2ab84c55f
#
_entry.id   f1a208b650a91119319a16f2ab84c55f
#
_cell.length_a   1.000
_cell.length_b   1.000
_cell.length_c   1.000
_cell.angle_alpha   90.00
_cell.angle_beta   90.00
_cell.angle_gamma   90.00
#
_symmetry.space_group_name_H-M   'P 1'
#
loop_
_entity.id
_entity.type
_entity.pdbx_description
1 polymer ?
#
loop_
_entity_poly.entity_id
_entity_poly.type
_entity_poly.pdbx_seq_one_letter_code
_entity_poly.pdbx_strand_id
1 'polypeptide(L)'
;FFSFVNVMFRALFIGITRTKVLTLNAVLMAMTNVLLDYLLIFGHAGFPKMGIQGAAIASVIAEAVSILFFVVYTRLTVDIRKYALNQIRSFDFGLLKRVLDISVFTMLQYFLSIATWFMFFIAVEHLGQRELAVANIVRSIYVVMLIPVNSLATTTNTFVSNSIGAGAINQVIPTIWKICKLSLGIMVVFAAIVSL
;
A
#
# COMPACT_ATOMS: atom_id res chain seq x y z
N PHE A 1 -4.62 -12.95 7.74
CA PHE A 1 -5.55 -13.39 6.70
C PHE A 1 -6.24 -12.19 6.04
N PHE A 2 -6.88 -11.31 6.80
CA PHE A 2 -7.60 -10.15 6.28
C PHE A 2 -6.73 -9.25 5.39
N SER A 3 -5.48 -9.00 5.76
CA SER A 3 -4.54 -8.19 4.98
C SER A 3 -4.30 -8.75 3.57
N PHE A 4 -4.21 -10.07 3.42
CA PHE A 4 -4.07 -10.70 2.10
C PHE A 4 -5.30 -10.48 1.22
N VAL A 5 -6.50 -10.61 1.78
CA VAL A 5 -7.74 -10.38 1.05
C VAL A 5 -7.85 -8.90 0.63
N ASN A 6 -7.46 -7.97 1.52
CA ASN A 6 -7.38 -6.55 1.19
C ASN A 6 -6.43 -6.27 0.01
N VAL A 7 -5.24 -6.88 0.01
CA VAL A 7 -4.27 -6.73 -1.08
C VAL A 7 -4.84 -7.24 -2.40
N MET A 8 -5.57 -8.37 -2.41
CA MET A 8 -6.21 -8.91 -3.61
C MET A 8 -7.26 -7.95 -4.19
N PHE A 9 -8.14 -7.37 -3.33
CA PHE A 9 -9.12 -6.37 -3.78
C PHE A 9 -8.44 -5.10 -4.31
N ARG A 10 -7.39 -4.62 -3.63
CA ARG A 10 -6.58 -3.49 -4.10
C ARG A 10 -6.00 -3.76 -5.48
N ALA A 11 -5.39 -4.91 -5.70
CA ALA A 11 -4.86 -5.31 -7.00
C ALA A 11 -5.96 -5.33 -8.08
N LEU A 12 -7.15 -5.87 -7.76
CA LEU A 12 -8.30 -5.87 -8.67
C LEU A 12 -8.69 -4.44 -9.06
N PHE A 13 -8.89 -3.53 -8.09
CA PHE A 13 -9.34 -2.17 -8.36
C PHE A 13 -8.27 -1.33 -9.07
N ILE A 14 -6.98 -1.58 -8.84
CA ILE A 14 -5.88 -1.01 -9.62
C ILE A 14 -5.94 -1.51 -11.06
N GLY A 15 -6.12 -2.81 -11.27
CA GLY A 15 -6.21 -3.43 -12.60
C GLY A 15 -7.36 -2.91 -13.44
N ILE A 16 -8.54 -2.67 -12.84
CA ILE A 16 -9.70 -2.09 -13.54
C ILE A 16 -9.72 -0.55 -13.55
N THR A 17 -8.63 0.11 -13.12
CA THR A 17 -8.45 1.58 -13.08
C THR A 17 -9.44 2.37 -12.21
N ARG A 18 -10.15 1.71 -11.30
CA ARG A 18 -11.08 2.37 -10.38
C ARG A 18 -10.42 2.76 -9.05
N THR A 19 -9.39 3.60 -9.13
CA THR A 19 -8.56 3.98 -7.96
C THR A 19 -9.27 4.82 -6.91
N LYS A 20 -10.35 5.55 -7.27
CA LYS A 20 -11.16 6.33 -6.31
C LYS A 20 -11.73 5.46 -5.18
N VAL A 21 -12.05 4.21 -5.47
CA VAL A 21 -12.56 3.25 -4.48
C VAL A 21 -11.50 2.97 -3.41
N LEU A 22 -10.23 2.91 -3.82
CA LEU A 22 -9.12 2.67 -2.89
C LEU A 22 -8.96 3.81 -1.89
N THR A 23 -9.10 5.06 -2.37
CA THR A 23 -9.07 6.24 -1.50
C THR A 23 -10.24 6.23 -0.50
N LEU A 24 -11.46 5.95 -0.99
CA LEU A 24 -12.64 5.88 -0.14
C LEU A 24 -12.49 4.78 0.93
N ASN A 25 -12.02 3.60 0.52
CA ASN A 25 -11.74 2.50 1.45
C ASN A 25 -10.66 2.84 2.47
N ALA A 26 -9.57 3.51 2.04
CA ALA A 26 -8.51 3.93 2.95
C ALA A 26 -9.01 4.91 4.01
N VAL A 27 -9.85 5.88 3.62
CA VAL A 27 -10.48 6.82 4.56
C VAL A 27 -11.40 6.08 5.54
N LEU A 28 -12.27 5.19 5.04
CA LEU A 28 -13.17 4.39 5.86
C LEU A 28 -12.40 3.53 6.88
N MET A 29 -11.36 2.84 6.42
CA MET A 29 -10.50 2.02 7.26
C MET A 29 -9.79 2.85 8.34
N ALA A 30 -9.22 4.01 7.97
CA ALA A 30 -8.56 4.91 8.91
C ALA A 30 -9.53 5.47 9.95
N MET A 31 -10.71 5.93 9.54
CA MET A 31 -11.74 6.42 10.47
C MET A 31 -12.19 5.33 11.42
N THR A 32 -12.44 4.12 10.93
CA THR A 32 -12.82 2.98 11.77
C THR A 32 -11.71 2.65 12.78
N ASN A 33 -10.46 2.64 12.34
CA ASN A 33 -9.32 2.36 13.21
C ASN A 33 -9.20 3.43 14.31
N VAL A 34 -9.18 4.72 13.95
CA VAL A 34 -9.09 5.83 14.92
C VAL A 34 -10.23 5.82 15.94
N LEU A 35 -11.47 5.58 15.47
CA LEU A 35 -12.63 5.49 16.36
C LEU A 35 -12.50 4.33 17.34
N LEU A 36 -12.15 3.14 16.86
CA LEU A 36 -12.00 1.96 17.71
C LEU A 36 -10.80 2.07 18.63
N ASP A 37 -9.69 2.65 18.18
CA ASP A 37 -8.53 2.94 19.03
C ASP A 37 -8.93 3.87 20.19
N TYR A 38 -9.68 4.94 19.91
CA TYR A 38 -10.17 5.83 20.95
C TYR A 38 -11.08 5.12 21.98
N LEU A 39 -11.96 4.23 21.52
CA LEU A 39 -12.88 3.49 22.39
C LEU A 39 -12.17 2.40 23.19
N LEU A 40 -11.32 1.59 22.54
CA LEU A 40 -10.75 0.37 23.14
C LEU A 40 -9.44 0.62 23.89
N ILE A 41 -8.59 1.54 23.42
CA ILE A 41 -7.33 1.86 24.11
C ILE A 41 -7.61 2.61 25.40
N PHE A 42 -8.47 3.64 25.34
CA PHE A 42 -8.74 4.52 26.49
C PHE A 42 -9.93 4.09 27.33
N GLY A 43 -10.77 3.18 26.83
CA GLY A 43 -11.92 2.67 27.59
C GLY A 43 -13.07 3.66 27.66
N HIS A 44 -13.37 4.39 26.57
CA HIS A 44 -14.47 5.33 26.50
C HIS A 44 -15.80 4.62 26.17
N ALA A 45 -16.92 5.28 26.42
CA ALA A 45 -18.28 4.81 26.11
C ALA A 45 -18.65 3.42 26.72
N GLY A 46 -18.10 3.09 27.89
CA GLY A 46 -18.42 1.83 28.59
C GLY A 46 -17.57 0.62 28.16
N PHE A 47 -16.61 0.80 27.27
CA PHE A 47 -15.66 -0.24 26.91
C PHE A 47 -14.54 -0.37 27.97
N PRO A 48 -14.04 -1.59 28.23
CA PRO A 48 -12.90 -1.78 29.14
C PRO A 48 -11.64 -1.17 28.51
N LYS A 49 -10.79 -0.56 29.34
CA LYS A 49 -9.50 -0.03 28.92
C LYS A 49 -8.55 -1.19 28.59
N MET A 50 -8.34 -1.47 27.31
CA MET A 50 -7.55 -2.62 26.84
C MET A 50 -6.11 -2.27 26.43
N GLY A 51 -5.76 -0.97 26.32
CA GLY A 51 -4.41 -0.54 25.94
C GLY A 51 -3.96 -1.14 24.60
N ILE A 52 -2.78 -1.79 24.57
CA ILE A 52 -2.19 -2.38 23.35
C ILE A 52 -3.08 -3.47 22.74
N GLN A 53 -3.78 -4.25 23.55
CA GLN A 53 -4.73 -5.27 23.05
C GLN A 53 -5.90 -4.61 22.32
N GLY A 54 -6.39 -3.49 22.83
CA GLY A 54 -7.42 -2.68 22.17
C GLY A 54 -7.00 -2.20 20.78
N ALA A 55 -5.77 -1.71 20.64
CA ALA A 55 -5.21 -1.29 19.36
C ALA A 55 -5.12 -2.45 18.34
N ALA A 56 -4.72 -3.64 18.79
CA ALA A 56 -4.66 -4.83 17.93
C ALA A 56 -6.06 -5.24 17.45
N ILE A 57 -7.06 -5.25 18.32
CA ILE A 57 -8.45 -5.56 17.97
C ILE A 57 -9.02 -4.51 17.01
N ALA A 58 -8.79 -3.22 17.28
CA ALA A 58 -9.23 -2.12 16.42
C ALA A 58 -8.69 -2.27 15.00
N SER A 59 -7.41 -2.60 14.86
CA SER A 59 -6.79 -2.83 13.55
C SER A 59 -7.42 -4.01 12.79
N VAL A 60 -7.68 -5.13 13.47
CA VAL A 60 -8.32 -6.30 12.85
C VAL A 60 -9.75 -5.98 12.41
N ILE A 61 -10.51 -5.25 13.23
CA ILE A 61 -11.88 -4.84 12.88
C ILE A 61 -11.85 -3.86 11.71
N ALA A 62 -10.94 -2.90 11.70
CA ALA A 62 -10.79 -1.95 10.60
C ALA A 62 -10.47 -2.64 9.26
N GLU A 63 -9.61 -3.67 9.27
CA GLU A 63 -9.35 -4.51 8.10
C GLU A 63 -10.59 -5.30 7.65
N ALA A 64 -11.36 -5.85 8.59
CA ALA A 64 -12.59 -6.58 8.29
C ALA A 64 -13.65 -5.64 7.65
N VAL A 65 -13.81 -4.43 8.18
CA VAL A 65 -14.69 -3.39 7.61
C VAL A 65 -14.23 -3.00 6.20
N SER A 66 -12.93 -2.87 5.98
CA SER A 66 -12.36 -2.62 4.66
C SER A 66 -12.72 -3.71 3.65
N ILE A 67 -12.61 -4.98 4.03
CA ILE A 67 -13.00 -6.10 3.16
C ILE A 67 -14.51 -6.08 2.88
N LEU A 68 -15.32 -5.87 3.91
CA LEU A 68 -16.78 -5.79 3.75
C LEU A 68 -17.15 -4.68 2.75
N PHE A 69 -16.53 -3.51 2.88
CA PHE A 69 -16.70 -2.42 1.94
C PHE A 69 -16.33 -2.83 0.51
N PHE A 70 -15.18 -3.48 0.29
CA PHE A 70 -14.79 -3.94 -1.04
C PHE A 70 -15.76 -4.98 -1.61
N VAL A 71 -16.23 -5.93 -0.81
CA VAL A 71 -17.21 -6.95 -1.25
C VAL A 71 -18.52 -6.30 -1.67
N VAL A 72 -19.07 -5.41 -0.84
CA VAL A 72 -20.31 -4.70 -1.12
C VAL A 72 -20.16 -3.82 -2.36
N TYR A 73 -19.09 -3.03 -2.42
CA TYR A 73 -18.83 -2.17 -3.58
C TYR A 73 -18.65 -2.97 -4.88
N THR A 74 -17.94 -4.10 -4.82
CA THR A 74 -17.75 -4.98 -5.99
C THR A 74 -19.09 -5.52 -6.48
N ARG A 75 -19.95 -5.99 -5.57
CA ARG A 75 -21.27 -6.51 -5.94
C ARG A 75 -22.19 -5.45 -6.54
N LEU A 76 -22.11 -4.19 -6.05
CA LEU A 76 -23.01 -3.13 -6.48
C LEU A 76 -22.54 -2.43 -7.76
N THR A 77 -21.22 -2.35 -8.00
CA THR A 77 -20.67 -1.43 -9.03
C THR A 77 -19.83 -2.12 -10.09
N VAL A 78 -19.32 -3.32 -9.82
CA VAL A 78 -18.50 -4.08 -10.77
C VAL A 78 -19.35 -5.12 -11.46
N ASP A 79 -19.30 -5.14 -12.78
CA ASP A 79 -19.97 -6.18 -13.55
C ASP A 79 -19.21 -7.51 -13.41
N ILE A 80 -19.71 -8.35 -12.49
CA ILE A 80 -19.13 -9.64 -12.13
C ILE A 80 -19.04 -10.57 -13.35
N ARG A 81 -19.98 -10.44 -14.29
CA ARG A 81 -20.03 -11.27 -15.53
C ARG A 81 -18.95 -10.84 -16.51
N LYS A 82 -18.72 -9.53 -16.66
CA LYS A 82 -17.71 -8.98 -17.57
C LYS A 82 -16.29 -9.43 -17.20
N TYR A 83 -16.00 -9.51 -15.90
CA TYR A 83 -14.67 -9.92 -15.40
C TYR A 83 -14.61 -11.39 -15.00
N ALA A 84 -15.67 -12.18 -15.29
CA ALA A 84 -15.76 -13.60 -14.99
C ALA A 84 -15.43 -13.98 -13.53
N LEU A 85 -15.67 -13.07 -12.58
CA LEU A 85 -15.35 -13.26 -11.16
C LEU A 85 -16.15 -14.40 -10.52
N ASN A 86 -17.23 -14.84 -11.17
CA ASN A 86 -18.05 -15.96 -10.71
C ASN A 86 -17.65 -17.31 -11.34
N GLN A 87 -16.71 -17.29 -12.28
CA GLN A 87 -16.23 -18.49 -12.94
C GLN A 87 -14.89 -18.88 -12.36
N ILE A 88 -14.89 -19.58 -11.22
CA ILE A 88 -13.71 -20.29 -10.73
C ILE A 88 -13.50 -21.47 -11.70
N ARG A 89 -12.83 -21.20 -12.83
CA ARG A 89 -12.36 -22.24 -13.74
C ARG A 89 -11.10 -22.89 -13.14
N SER A 90 -10.80 -24.08 -13.66
CA SER A 90 -9.62 -24.88 -13.30
C SER A 90 -8.39 -24.02 -13.10
N PHE A 91 -7.62 -24.33 -12.09
CA PHE A 91 -6.37 -23.67 -11.73
C PHE A 91 -5.38 -23.71 -12.92
N ASP A 92 -5.03 -22.54 -13.46
CA ASP A 92 -4.09 -22.43 -14.57
C ASP A 92 -2.66 -22.38 -14.04
N PHE A 93 -1.99 -23.54 -14.07
CA PHE A 93 -0.60 -23.67 -13.64
C PHE A 93 0.37 -22.86 -14.54
N GLY A 94 0.04 -22.63 -15.80
CA GLY A 94 0.85 -21.83 -16.73
C GLY A 94 0.87 -20.36 -16.32
N LEU A 95 -0.31 -19.81 -16.00
CA LEU A 95 -0.44 -18.46 -15.48
C LEU A 95 0.25 -18.31 -14.12
N LEU A 96 0.05 -19.28 -13.21
CA LEU A 96 0.72 -19.29 -11.91
C LEU A 96 2.24 -19.24 -12.05
N LYS A 97 2.80 -20.08 -12.93
CA LYS A 97 4.25 -20.11 -13.19
C LYS A 97 4.76 -18.74 -13.66
N ARG A 98 4.09 -18.10 -14.61
CA ARG A 98 4.47 -16.75 -15.10
C ARG A 98 4.43 -15.70 -13.98
N VAL A 99 3.40 -15.73 -13.12
CA VAL A 99 3.30 -14.82 -11.98
C VAL A 99 4.41 -15.08 -10.98
N LEU A 100 4.71 -16.35 -10.68
CA LEU A 100 5.78 -16.72 -9.76
C LEU A 100 7.15 -16.33 -10.30
N ASP A 101 7.44 -16.54 -11.57
CA ASP A 101 8.72 -16.16 -12.18
C ASP A 101 9.03 -14.66 -12.00
N ILE A 102 8.03 -13.80 -12.12
CA ILE A 102 8.18 -12.36 -11.88
C ILE A 102 8.22 -12.04 -10.39
N SER A 103 7.35 -12.68 -9.59
CA SER A 103 7.20 -12.40 -8.17
C SER A 103 8.42 -12.81 -7.35
N VAL A 104 9.12 -13.89 -7.73
CA VAL A 104 10.33 -14.36 -7.02
C VAL A 104 11.42 -13.30 -7.05
N PHE A 105 11.68 -12.68 -8.19
CA PHE A 105 12.70 -11.64 -8.31
C PHE A 105 12.30 -10.39 -7.49
N THR A 106 11.04 -10.01 -7.52
CA THR A 106 10.51 -8.90 -6.73
C THR A 106 10.62 -9.22 -5.23
N MET A 107 10.29 -10.43 -4.82
CA MET A 107 10.40 -10.88 -3.43
C MET A 107 11.86 -10.89 -2.95
N LEU A 108 12.79 -11.35 -3.77
CA LEU A 108 14.23 -11.30 -3.50
C LEU A 108 14.71 -9.85 -3.34
N GLN A 109 14.27 -8.94 -4.21
CA GLN A 109 14.61 -7.53 -4.13
C GLN A 109 14.12 -6.91 -2.80
N TYR A 110 12.86 -7.16 -2.42
CA TYR A 110 12.33 -6.67 -1.14
C TYR A 110 13.05 -7.29 0.06
N PHE A 111 13.33 -8.59 0.00
CA PHE A 111 14.07 -9.27 1.06
C PHE A 111 15.47 -8.66 1.27
N LEU A 112 16.22 -8.47 0.19
CA LEU A 112 17.55 -7.85 0.24
C LEU A 112 17.48 -6.40 0.76
N SER A 113 16.47 -5.65 0.33
CA SER A 113 16.26 -4.28 0.79
C SER A 113 16.01 -4.22 2.30
N ILE A 114 15.10 -5.07 2.81
CA ILE A 114 14.80 -5.15 4.24
C ILE A 114 16.00 -5.65 5.02
N ALA A 115 16.70 -6.67 4.53
CA ALA A 115 17.91 -7.20 5.17
C ALA A 115 19.01 -6.13 5.28
N THR A 116 19.20 -5.33 4.23
CA THR A 116 20.17 -4.23 4.23
C THR A 116 19.82 -3.18 5.28
N TRP A 117 18.54 -2.78 5.37
CA TRP A 117 18.07 -1.87 6.41
C TRP A 117 18.26 -2.44 7.81
N PHE A 118 17.96 -3.71 8.00
CA PHE A 118 18.14 -4.39 9.28
C PHE A 118 19.61 -4.43 9.70
N MET A 119 20.51 -4.81 8.79
CA MET A 119 21.94 -4.81 9.04
C MET A 119 22.49 -3.40 9.34
N PHE A 120 21.99 -2.39 8.63
CA PHE A 120 22.35 -0.99 8.92
C PHE A 120 21.98 -0.60 10.36
N PHE A 121 20.76 -0.93 10.81
CA PHE A 121 20.34 -0.60 12.16
C PHE A 121 21.10 -1.38 13.24
N ILE A 122 21.47 -2.64 13.00
CA ILE A 122 22.36 -3.39 13.89
C ILE A 122 23.72 -2.70 14.00
N ALA A 123 24.30 -2.27 12.88
CA ALA A 123 25.59 -1.57 12.89
C ALA A 123 25.50 -0.23 13.67
N VAL A 124 24.43 0.53 13.49
CA VAL A 124 24.21 1.79 14.22
C VAL A 124 23.98 1.56 15.70
N GLU A 125 23.30 0.48 16.09
CA GLU A 125 23.09 0.11 17.50
C GLU A 125 24.43 -0.13 18.23
N HIS A 126 25.41 -0.72 17.54
CA HIS A 126 26.75 -0.92 18.11
C HIS A 126 27.54 0.39 18.30
N LEU A 127 27.16 1.49 17.63
CA LEU A 127 27.80 2.79 17.81
C LEU A 127 27.32 3.52 19.07
N GLY A 128 26.08 3.25 19.50
CA GLY A 128 25.52 3.80 20.72
C GLY A 128 24.04 4.17 20.61
N GLN A 129 23.43 4.43 21.77
CA GLN A 129 21.99 4.75 21.82
C GLN A 129 21.64 6.11 21.20
N ARG A 130 22.56 7.06 21.28
CA ARG A 130 22.37 8.41 20.70
C ARG A 130 22.33 8.35 19.18
N GLU A 131 23.26 7.62 18.59
CA GLU A 131 23.36 7.41 17.15
C GLU A 131 22.13 6.66 16.61
N LEU A 132 21.66 5.66 17.36
CA LEU A 132 20.43 4.94 17.04
C LEU A 132 19.20 5.86 17.07
N ALA A 133 19.09 6.75 18.06
CA ALA A 133 18.00 7.71 18.13
C ALA A 133 18.01 8.67 16.95
N VAL A 134 19.16 9.21 16.58
CA VAL A 134 19.32 10.09 15.40
C VAL A 134 18.94 9.34 14.11
N ALA A 135 19.45 8.11 13.94
CA ALA A 135 19.11 7.28 12.77
C ALA A 135 17.60 7.01 12.66
N ASN A 136 16.90 6.79 13.77
CA ASN A 136 15.46 6.61 13.78
C ASN A 136 14.68 7.88 13.39
N ILE A 137 15.15 9.07 13.82
CA ILE A 137 14.56 10.35 13.41
C ILE A 137 14.74 10.54 11.90
N VAL A 138 15.94 10.36 11.39
CA VAL A 138 16.24 10.48 9.96
C VAL A 138 15.39 9.48 9.15
N ARG A 139 15.27 8.24 9.62
CA ARG A 139 14.41 7.23 9.01
C ARG A 139 12.95 7.67 8.96
N SER A 140 12.44 8.28 10.01
CA SER A 140 11.06 8.75 10.06
C SER A 140 10.80 9.83 9.00
N ILE A 141 11.70 10.78 8.85
CA ILE A 141 11.64 11.80 7.79
C ILE A 141 11.72 11.15 6.41
N TYR A 142 12.65 10.23 6.21
CA TYR A 142 12.83 9.51 4.96
C TYR A 142 11.57 8.72 4.55
N VAL A 143 10.92 8.02 5.48
CA VAL A 143 9.68 7.28 5.21
C VAL A 143 8.57 8.22 4.76
N VAL A 144 8.41 9.39 5.41
CA VAL A 144 7.42 10.39 4.99
C VAL A 144 7.70 10.89 3.57
N MET A 145 8.96 11.13 3.23
CA MET A 145 9.36 11.54 1.87
C MET A 145 9.10 10.45 0.83
N LEU A 146 9.21 9.17 1.20
CA LEU A 146 8.96 8.05 0.27
C LEU A 146 7.48 7.85 -0.08
N ILE A 147 6.54 8.31 0.75
CA ILE A 147 5.10 8.12 0.51
C ILE A 147 4.67 8.68 -0.87
N PRO A 148 4.90 9.96 -1.21
CA PRO A 148 4.52 10.48 -2.52
C PRO A 148 5.29 9.82 -3.66
N VAL A 149 6.57 9.47 -3.48
CA VAL A 149 7.37 8.81 -4.51
C VAL A 149 6.80 7.43 -4.84
N ASN A 150 6.52 6.60 -3.83
CA ASN A 150 5.93 5.28 -4.03
C ASN A 150 4.52 5.36 -4.65
N SER A 151 3.74 6.37 -4.28
CA SER A 151 2.41 6.63 -4.84
C SER A 151 2.49 6.94 -6.34
N LEU A 152 3.43 7.80 -6.74
CA LEU A 152 3.67 8.15 -8.14
C LEU A 152 4.24 6.97 -8.93
N ALA A 153 5.14 6.19 -8.35
CA ALA A 153 5.68 4.98 -8.97
C ALA A 153 4.58 3.95 -9.25
N THR A 154 3.70 3.70 -8.28
CA THR A 154 2.54 2.80 -8.45
C THR A 154 1.58 3.32 -9.52
N THR A 155 1.32 4.63 -9.54
CA THR A 155 0.48 5.27 -10.57
C THR A 155 1.08 5.13 -11.94
N THR A 156 2.39 5.34 -12.08
CA THR A 156 3.11 5.18 -13.35
C THR A 156 3.00 3.74 -13.84
N ASN A 157 3.26 2.77 -12.98
CA ASN A 157 3.18 1.35 -13.32
C ASN A 157 1.77 0.97 -13.81
N THR A 158 0.74 1.41 -13.10
CA THR A 158 -0.66 1.19 -13.47
C THR A 158 -0.99 1.81 -14.83
N PHE A 159 -0.58 3.06 -15.04
CA PHE A 159 -0.87 3.77 -16.29
C PHE A 159 -0.17 3.14 -17.47
N VAL A 160 1.11 2.80 -17.33
CA VAL A 160 1.90 2.13 -18.35
C VAL A 160 1.29 0.78 -18.73
N SER A 161 0.97 -0.05 -17.74
CA SER A 161 0.38 -1.36 -17.96
C SER A 161 -0.96 -1.28 -18.71
N ASN A 162 -1.81 -0.32 -18.33
CA ASN A 162 -3.09 -0.11 -19.01
C ASN A 162 -2.91 0.45 -20.44
N SER A 163 -1.95 1.36 -20.65
CA SER A 163 -1.66 1.91 -21.98
C SER A 163 -1.14 0.84 -22.94
N ILE A 164 -0.29 -0.06 -22.45
CA ILE A 164 0.20 -1.21 -23.22
C ILE A 164 -0.96 -2.15 -23.54
N GLY A 165 -1.80 -2.47 -22.56
CA GLY A 165 -2.99 -3.33 -22.74
C GLY A 165 -4.00 -2.76 -23.72
N ALA A 166 -4.12 -1.44 -23.81
CA ALA A 166 -4.98 -0.73 -24.76
C ALA A 166 -4.35 -0.51 -26.14
N GLY A 167 -3.10 -0.93 -26.36
CA GLY A 167 -2.37 -0.72 -27.61
C GLY A 167 -1.85 0.72 -27.82
N ALA A 168 -1.97 1.59 -26.81
CA ALA A 168 -1.61 3.00 -26.88
C ALA A 168 -0.13 3.25 -26.50
N ILE A 169 0.79 2.50 -27.10
CA ILE A 169 2.23 2.50 -26.77
C ILE A 169 2.86 3.89 -26.91
N ASN A 170 2.41 4.69 -27.87
CA ASN A 170 2.93 6.04 -28.11
C ASN A 170 2.71 7.02 -26.95
N GLN A 171 1.78 6.73 -26.05
CA GLN A 171 1.48 7.57 -24.89
C GLN A 171 2.31 7.20 -23.65
N VAL A 172 3.00 6.07 -23.66
CA VAL A 172 3.75 5.55 -22.51
C VAL A 172 4.88 6.49 -22.12
N ILE A 173 5.79 6.79 -23.06
CA ILE A 173 6.97 7.62 -22.81
C ILE A 173 6.59 9.05 -22.38
N PRO A 174 5.69 9.76 -23.10
CA PRO A 174 5.27 11.10 -22.66
C PRO A 174 4.67 11.13 -21.27
N THR A 175 3.91 10.10 -20.89
CA THR A 175 3.30 10.00 -19.56
C THR A 175 4.34 9.76 -18.48
N ILE A 176 5.29 8.87 -18.70
CA ILE A 176 6.41 8.63 -17.78
C ILE A 176 7.15 9.94 -17.52
N TRP A 177 7.50 10.71 -18.57
CA TRP A 177 8.18 11.99 -18.41
C TRP A 177 7.39 13.02 -17.62
N LYS A 178 6.06 13.09 -17.80
CA LYS A 178 5.20 13.98 -17.01
C LYS A 178 5.21 13.62 -15.54
N ILE A 179 5.10 12.32 -15.22
CA ILE A 179 5.11 11.85 -13.83
C ILE A 179 6.48 12.02 -13.18
N CYS A 180 7.57 11.78 -13.93
CA CYS A 180 8.94 12.04 -13.44
C CYS A 180 9.16 13.51 -13.09
N LYS A 181 8.73 14.45 -13.95
CA LYS A 181 8.81 15.88 -13.66
C LYS A 181 7.99 16.26 -12.43
N LEU A 182 6.78 15.71 -12.29
CA LEU A 182 5.95 15.93 -11.12
C LEU A 182 6.61 15.39 -9.84
N SER A 183 7.17 14.19 -9.91
CA SER A 183 7.89 13.58 -8.79
C SER A 183 9.10 14.42 -8.36
N LEU A 184 9.89 14.90 -9.31
CA LEU A 184 11.02 15.80 -9.04
C LEU A 184 10.54 17.11 -8.37
N GLY A 185 9.47 17.72 -8.88
CA GLY A 185 8.91 18.93 -8.30
C GLY A 185 8.48 18.73 -6.83
N ILE A 186 7.77 17.63 -6.55
CA ILE A 186 7.36 17.28 -5.19
C ILE A 186 8.56 17.06 -4.28
N MET A 187 9.59 16.34 -4.75
CA MET A 187 10.79 16.07 -3.97
C MET A 187 11.59 17.34 -3.66
N VAL A 188 11.69 18.27 -4.62
CA VAL A 188 12.35 19.57 -4.39
C VAL A 188 11.61 20.39 -3.32
N VAL A 189 10.28 20.42 -3.35
CA VAL A 189 9.48 21.10 -2.33
C VAL A 189 9.68 20.46 -0.96
N PHE A 190 9.66 19.13 -0.87
CA PHE A 190 9.92 18.43 0.39
C PHE A 190 11.34 18.70 0.90
N ALA A 191 12.34 18.65 0.03
CA ALA A 191 13.73 18.94 0.41
C ALA A 191 13.87 20.36 0.93
N ALA A 192 13.21 21.33 0.31
CA ALA A 192 13.19 22.72 0.79
C ALA A 192 12.55 22.87 2.18
N ILE A 193 11.44 22.15 2.43
CA ILE A 193 10.75 22.17 3.75
C ILE A 193 11.63 21.54 4.84
N VAL A 194 12.36 20.46 4.53
CA VAL A 194 13.21 19.76 5.51
C VAL A 194 14.53 20.50 5.78
N SER A 195 14.97 21.36 4.84
CA SER A 195 16.19 22.16 4.98
C SER A 195 16.00 23.47 5.74
N LEU A 196 14.76 23.88 6.02
CA LEU A 196 14.37 25.03 6.83
C LEU A 196 14.21 24.65 8.30
#